data_6aee8ba8982cbb044b8a6f9b5a83975d
#
_entry.id   6aee8ba8982cbb044b8a6f9b5a83975d
#
_cell.length_a   1.000
_cell.length_b   1.000
_cell.length_c   1.000
_cell.angle_alpha   90.00
_cell.angle_beta   90.00
_cell.angle_gamma   90.00
#
_symmetry.space_group_name_H-M   'P 1'
#
loop_
_entity.id
_entity.type
_entity.pdbx_description
1 polymer ?
#
loop_
_entity_poly.entity_id
_entity_poly.type
_entity_poly.pdbx_seq_one_letter_code
_entity_poly.pdbx_strand_id
1 'polypeptide(L)'
;MLYGEVNNPMELRVLNYFLAIAREQSIVHAAESLHLSQPTLSTQIKNLEEELGKQLLIRGSKGSRKITLTEEGMILRKRAEEILDLVKRTESEISMSDDIIVGDVYIGTGETDGVRLIAKGAKALQLRYPGIHYHISSGNAAYVFEYLDKGLIDFGVVFGNVDLTKYNALETSYSETWGVLMRKDSPLAKKESISPKDLQDKPLILSQQETQGGSLTQWIGRDVTDLNIVATYNLLFNASLLVDEGLGYAMGYDKIINTSGNSNLCFRPLEPKLEN
;
A
#
# COMPACT_ATOMS: atom_id res chain seq x y z
N MET A 1 -22.78 14.67 31.38
CA MET A 1 -22.41 13.39 31.97
C MET A 1 -20.92 13.26 31.78
N LEU A 2 -20.21 13.33 32.90
CA LEU A 2 -18.76 13.32 32.97
C LEU A 2 -18.25 11.94 32.53
N TYR A 3 -17.23 11.91 31.72
CA TYR A 3 -16.46 10.73 31.39
C TYR A 3 -16.03 10.05 32.68
N GLY A 4 -16.66 8.91 33.02
CA GLY A 4 -16.13 8.02 34.03
C GLY A 4 -14.69 7.68 33.71
N GLU A 5 -13.88 7.41 34.72
CA GLU A 5 -12.51 6.95 34.59
C GLU A 5 -12.49 5.82 33.54
N VAL A 6 -12.10 6.17 32.30
CA VAL A 6 -11.83 5.20 31.26
C VAL A 6 -10.53 4.54 31.71
N ASN A 7 -10.67 3.43 32.40
CA ASN A 7 -9.57 2.49 32.58
C ASN A 7 -9.18 2.10 31.15
N ASN A 8 -8.16 2.78 30.60
CA ASN A 8 -7.79 2.58 29.20
C ASN A 8 -6.82 1.40 29.14
N PRO A 9 -7.31 0.22 28.78
CA PRO A 9 -6.53 -1.03 28.82
C PRO A 9 -5.37 -1.04 27.82
N MET A 10 -5.48 -0.24 26.77
CA MET A 10 -4.48 -0.17 25.73
C MET A 10 -3.49 0.98 25.95
N GLU A 11 -2.61 0.83 26.93
CA GLU A 11 -1.47 1.74 27.03
C GLU A 11 -0.53 1.53 25.82
N LEU A 12 0.03 2.62 25.29
CA LEU A 12 1.00 2.57 24.19
C LEU A 12 2.16 1.61 24.46
N ARG A 13 2.59 1.55 25.71
CA ARG A 13 3.62 0.62 26.17
C ARG A 13 3.20 -0.84 26.00
N VAL A 14 1.95 -1.18 26.32
CA VAL A 14 1.42 -2.55 26.18
C VAL A 14 1.25 -2.94 24.72
N LEU A 15 0.89 -1.99 23.84
CA LEU A 15 0.90 -2.21 22.39
C LEU A 15 2.30 -2.55 21.87
N ASN A 16 3.34 -1.83 22.32
CA ASN A 16 4.74 -2.17 22.01
C ASN A 16 5.13 -3.58 22.47
N TYR A 17 4.67 -3.97 23.67
CA TYR A 17 4.91 -5.33 24.20
C TYR A 17 4.28 -6.40 23.34
N PHE A 18 3.03 -6.18 22.95
CA PHE A 18 2.31 -7.07 22.07
C PHE A 18 3.01 -7.23 20.69
N LEU A 19 3.44 -6.11 20.08
CA LEU A 19 4.16 -6.13 18.81
C LEU A 19 5.51 -6.85 18.91
N ALA A 20 6.24 -6.68 20.02
CA ALA A 20 7.48 -7.40 20.24
C ALA A 20 7.24 -8.93 20.30
N ILE A 21 6.18 -9.39 21.00
CA ILE A 21 5.83 -10.81 21.04
C ILE A 21 5.42 -11.32 19.66
N ALA A 22 4.65 -10.53 18.91
CA ALA A 22 4.23 -10.89 17.54
C ALA A 22 5.42 -11.07 16.59
N ARG A 23 6.44 -10.21 16.73
CA ARG A 23 7.68 -10.25 15.94
C ARG A 23 8.56 -11.43 16.32
N GLU A 24 8.85 -11.59 17.62
CA GLU A 24 9.77 -12.63 18.13
C GLU A 24 9.12 -14.02 18.17
N GLN A 25 7.79 -14.10 18.06
CA GLN A 25 7.00 -15.34 18.20
C GLN A 25 7.34 -16.13 19.50
N SER A 26 7.83 -15.41 20.51
CA SER A 26 8.30 -15.95 21.77
C SER A 26 8.22 -14.89 22.87
N ILE A 27 7.53 -15.17 23.99
CA ILE A 27 7.48 -14.24 25.13
C ILE A 27 8.86 -14.08 25.76
N VAL A 28 9.69 -15.13 25.78
CA VAL A 28 11.03 -15.08 26.36
C VAL A 28 11.92 -14.13 25.55
N HIS A 29 12.02 -14.31 24.25
CA HIS A 29 12.85 -13.46 23.38
C HIS A 29 12.30 -12.01 23.34
N ALA A 30 10.99 -11.84 23.33
CA ALA A 30 10.39 -10.50 23.41
C ALA A 30 10.73 -9.82 24.75
N ALA A 31 10.69 -10.53 25.86
CA ALA A 31 11.06 -9.97 27.17
C ALA A 31 12.54 -9.57 27.20
N GLU A 32 13.44 -10.38 26.63
CA GLU A 32 14.85 -10.08 26.49
C GLU A 32 15.07 -8.80 25.64
N SER A 33 14.42 -8.71 24.48
CA SER A 33 14.53 -7.54 23.59
C SER A 33 13.99 -6.25 24.21
N LEU A 34 13.03 -6.36 25.11
CA LEU A 34 12.41 -5.24 25.84
C LEU A 34 13.08 -4.94 27.18
N HIS A 35 14.10 -5.70 27.59
CA HIS A 35 14.74 -5.62 28.90
C HIS A 35 13.75 -5.78 30.08
N LEU A 36 12.78 -6.69 29.91
CA LEU A 36 11.75 -7.00 30.90
C LEU A 36 11.90 -8.45 31.41
N SER A 37 11.31 -8.71 32.60
CA SER A 37 11.13 -10.10 33.02
C SER A 37 9.99 -10.76 32.22
N GLN A 38 10.16 -12.03 31.88
CA GLN A 38 9.11 -12.82 31.19
C GLN A 38 7.79 -12.83 31.96
N PRO A 39 7.75 -12.99 33.31
CA PRO A 39 6.49 -12.92 34.06
C PRO A 39 5.79 -11.56 33.91
N THR A 40 6.54 -10.46 33.96
CA THR A 40 5.99 -9.09 33.78
C THR A 40 5.33 -8.97 32.41
N LEU A 41 6.04 -9.32 31.34
CA LEU A 41 5.52 -9.24 29.98
C LEU A 41 4.27 -10.14 29.79
N SER A 42 4.31 -11.37 30.32
CA SER A 42 3.19 -12.28 30.27
C SER A 42 1.93 -11.76 30.99
N THR A 43 2.12 -11.11 32.15
CA THR A 43 1.04 -10.52 32.92
C THR A 43 0.42 -9.33 32.18
N GLN A 44 1.23 -8.44 31.59
CA GLN A 44 0.72 -7.29 30.84
C GLN A 44 -0.15 -7.72 29.64
N ILE A 45 0.28 -8.74 28.90
CA ILE A 45 -0.52 -9.25 27.78
C ILE A 45 -1.78 -9.96 28.26
N LYS A 46 -1.70 -10.72 29.36
CA LYS A 46 -2.89 -11.35 29.93
C LYS A 46 -3.93 -10.31 30.37
N ASN A 47 -3.51 -9.24 31.01
CA ASN A 47 -4.40 -8.14 31.39
C ASN A 47 -5.06 -7.51 30.14
N LEU A 48 -4.29 -7.25 29.08
CA LEU A 48 -4.82 -6.74 27.81
C LEU A 48 -5.87 -7.70 27.20
N GLU A 49 -5.61 -9.01 27.21
CA GLU A 49 -6.56 -10.03 26.72
C GLU A 49 -7.84 -10.05 27.58
N GLU A 50 -7.70 -9.97 28.91
CA GLU A 50 -8.84 -9.94 29.85
C GLU A 50 -9.70 -8.68 29.65
N GLU A 51 -9.09 -7.52 29.48
CA GLU A 51 -9.77 -6.24 29.28
C GLU A 51 -10.49 -6.17 27.93
N LEU A 52 -9.89 -6.69 26.87
CA LEU A 52 -10.53 -6.80 25.55
C LEU A 52 -11.57 -7.92 25.49
N GLY A 53 -11.58 -8.83 26.48
CA GLY A 53 -12.43 -10.02 26.47
C GLY A 53 -12.13 -10.97 25.32
N LYS A 54 -10.90 -10.93 24.76
CA LYS A 54 -10.47 -11.67 23.59
C LYS A 54 -9.06 -12.21 23.77
N GLN A 55 -8.85 -13.44 23.32
CA GLN A 55 -7.52 -14.00 23.22
C GLN A 55 -6.81 -13.45 21.97
N LEU A 56 -5.60 -12.94 22.15
CA LEU A 56 -4.79 -12.35 21.07
C LEU A 56 -3.68 -13.29 20.61
N LEU A 57 -3.22 -14.17 21.49
CA LEU A 57 -2.09 -15.06 21.27
C LEU A 57 -2.51 -16.54 21.38
N ILE A 58 -2.10 -17.35 20.41
CA ILE A 58 -2.18 -18.80 20.47
C ILE A 58 -0.83 -19.31 20.98
N ARG A 59 -0.82 -19.93 22.14
CA ARG A 59 0.36 -20.55 22.71
C ARG A 59 0.48 -21.99 22.20
N GLY A 60 1.63 -22.34 21.64
CA GLY A 60 1.86 -23.71 21.14
C GLY A 60 1.65 -24.78 22.21
N SER A 61 1.24 -25.97 21.80
CA SER A 61 1.09 -27.16 22.67
C SER A 61 2.44 -27.67 23.18
N LYS A 62 2.41 -28.59 24.17
CA LYS A 62 3.62 -29.23 24.75
C LYS A 62 4.58 -29.69 23.64
N GLY A 63 5.72 -28.97 23.50
CA GLY A 63 6.77 -29.25 22.50
C GLY A 63 7.06 -28.12 21.51
N SER A 64 6.14 -27.19 21.28
CA SER A 64 6.39 -25.97 20.48
C SER A 64 6.20 -24.73 21.34
N ARG A 65 7.27 -23.97 21.57
CA ARG A 65 7.23 -22.68 22.26
C ARG A 65 6.83 -21.52 21.33
N LYS A 66 6.47 -21.83 20.09
CA LYS A 66 6.13 -20.82 19.10
C LYS A 66 4.76 -20.21 19.41
N ILE A 67 4.71 -18.88 19.45
CA ILE A 67 3.49 -18.11 19.60
C ILE A 67 3.02 -17.64 18.22
N THR A 68 1.72 -17.76 17.96
CA THR A 68 1.06 -17.20 16.78
C THR A 68 -0.09 -16.29 17.22
N LEU A 69 -0.56 -15.44 16.31
CA LEU A 69 -1.68 -14.55 16.56
C LEU A 69 -3.01 -15.23 16.27
N THR A 70 -4.04 -14.87 17.03
CA THR A 70 -5.44 -15.12 16.67
C THR A 70 -5.88 -14.14 15.56
N GLU A 71 -7.11 -14.26 15.05
CA GLU A 71 -7.68 -13.26 14.14
C GLU A 71 -7.74 -11.89 14.79
N GLU A 72 -8.18 -11.80 16.06
CA GLU A 72 -8.20 -10.59 16.86
C GLU A 72 -6.77 -10.05 17.09
N GLY A 73 -5.82 -10.93 17.32
CA GLY A 73 -4.41 -10.58 17.43
C GLY A 73 -3.84 -9.99 16.13
N MET A 74 -4.25 -10.49 14.97
CA MET A 74 -3.84 -9.91 13.67
C MET A 74 -4.45 -8.53 13.45
N ILE A 75 -5.72 -8.33 13.85
CA ILE A 75 -6.37 -7.02 13.82
C ILE A 75 -5.62 -6.05 14.75
N LEU A 76 -5.36 -6.47 16.00
CA LEU A 76 -4.65 -5.61 16.96
C LEU A 76 -3.24 -5.27 16.47
N ARG A 77 -2.52 -6.23 15.90
CA ARG A 77 -1.18 -5.97 15.35
C ARG A 77 -1.20 -4.84 14.33
N LYS A 78 -2.10 -4.91 13.35
CA LYS A 78 -2.24 -3.85 12.34
C LYS A 78 -2.53 -2.50 12.99
N ARG A 79 -3.48 -2.45 13.93
CA ARG A 79 -3.88 -1.19 14.59
C ARG A 79 -2.81 -0.66 15.55
N ALA A 80 -2.10 -1.54 16.25
CA ALA A 80 -1.01 -1.13 17.14
C ALA A 80 0.16 -0.51 16.35
N GLU A 81 0.51 -1.08 15.18
CA GLU A 81 1.51 -0.50 14.28
C GLU A 81 1.09 0.92 13.82
N GLU A 82 -0.17 1.10 13.40
CA GLU A 82 -0.73 2.40 12.98
C GLU A 82 -0.72 3.44 14.13
N ILE A 83 -1.16 3.04 15.34
CA ILE A 83 -1.22 3.93 16.52
C ILE A 83 0.18 4.38 16.94
N LEU A 84 1.14 3.47 17.03
CA LEU A 84 2.49 3.79 17.47
C LEU A 84 3.25 4.63 16.44
N ASP A 85 2.99 4.43 15.15
CA ASP A 85 3.54 5.27 14.09
C ASP A 85 2.99 6.71 14.20
N LEU A 86 1.67 6.86 14.43
CA LEU A 86 1.06 8.17 14.62
C LEU A 86 1.59 8.88 15.88
N VAL A 87 1.77 8.17 16.99
CA VAL A 87 2.38 8.73 18.21
C VAL A 87 3.79 9.24 17.94
N LYS A 88 4.63 8.41 17.27
CA LYS A 88 6.00 8.80 16.93
C LYS A 88 6.04 10.05 16.05
N ARG A 89 5.14 10.17 15.08
CA ARG A 89 5.00 11.36 14.23
C ARG A 89 4.61 12.58 15.05
N THR A 90 3.59 12.45 15.90
CA THR A 90 3.12 13.56 16.77
C THR A 90 4.25 14.05 17.68
N GLU A 91 5.02 13.15 18.29
CA GLU A 91 6.19 13.51 19.11
C GLU A 91 7.25 14.23 18.28
N SER A 92 7.51 13.77 17.05
CA SER A 92 8.46 14.42 16.13
C SER A 92 8.00 15.81 15.73
N GLU A 93 6.73 15.99 15.35
CA GLU A 93 6.15 17.28 14.96
C GLU A 93 6.19 18.30 16.10
N ILE A 94 5.90 17.88 17.34
CA ILE A 94 5.94 18.77 18.52
C ILE A 94 7.37 19.11 18.92
N SER A 95 8.31 18.18 18.75
CA SER A 95 9.71 18.38 19.16
C SER A 95 10.55 19.23 18.19
N MET A 96 10.02 19.58 17.02
CA MET A 96 10.72 20.42 16.03
C MET A 96 10.93 21.83 16.57
N SER A 97 12.18 22.30 16.55
CA SER A 97 12.50 23.70 16.78
C SER A 97 12.29 24.51 15.51
N ASP A 98 11.78 25.75 15.64
CA ASP A 98 11.44 26.64 14.51
C ASP A 98 12.63 26.98 13.57
N ASP A 99 13.86 26.72 14.01
CA ASP A 99 15.08 27.15 13.29
C ASP A 99 15.69 26.08 12.36
N ILE A 100 15.29 24.80 12.48
CA ILE A 100 15.86 23.70 11.68
C ILE A 100 14.75 22.91 11.02
N ILE A 101 14.61 23.03 9.70
CA ILE A 101 13.63 22.26 8.93
C ILE A 101 14.18 20.87 8.67
N VAL A 102 13.70 19.90 9.46
CA VAL A 102 14.01 18.47 9.37
C VAL A 102 12.73 17.67 9.59
N GLY A 103 12.71 16.42 9.21
CA GLY A 103 11.60 15.52 9.50
C GLY A 103 11.30 14.54 8.39
N ASP A 104 10.22 13.80 8.59
CA ASP A 104 9.76 12.75 7.70
C ASP A 104 8.53 13.20 6.93
N VAL A 105 8.50 12.94 5.62
CA VAL A 105 7.34 13.20 4.74
C VAL A 105 6.85 11.87 4.19
N TYR A 106 5.60 11.54 4.46
CA TYR A 106 4.99 10.27 4.08
C TYR A 106 4.04 10.47 2.91
N ILE A 107 4.27 9.74 1.82
CA ILE A 107 3.56 9.91 0.55
C ILE A 107 2.96 8.57 0.14
N GLY A 108 1.63 8.53 -0.04
CA GLY A 108 0.92 7.39 -0.61
C GLY A 108 0.67 7.62 -2.11
N THR A 109 0.92 6.62 -2.95
CA THR A 109 0.73 6.75 -4.39
C THR A 109 0.44 5.41 -5.05
N GLY A 110 -0.22 5.44 -6.20
CA GLY A 110 -0.21 4.30 -7.12
C GLY A 110 1.16 4.12 -7.78
N GLU A 111 1.35 3.01 -8.49
CA GLU A 111 2.48 2.90 -9.41
C GLU A 111 2.24 3.79 -10.64
N THR A 112 3.07 4.80 -10.82
CA THR A 112 2.94 5.80 -11.87
C THR A 112 4.26 6.49 -12.15
N ASP A 113 4.54 6.83 -13.42
CA ASP A 113 5.66 7.70 -13.76
C ASP A 113 5.47 9.14 -13.21
N GLY A 114 4.23 9.52 -12.87
CA GLY A 114 3.90 10.80 -12.24
C GLY A 114 4.66 11.06 -10.92
N VAL A 115 5.11 10.02 -10.21
CA VAL A 115 6.00 10.13 -9.04
C VAL A 115 7.28 10.91 -9.35
N ARG A 116 7.68 11.03 -10.64
CA ARG A 116 8.82 11.88 -11.05
C ARG A 116 8.63 13.34 -10.70
N LEU A 117 7.40 13.84 -10.68
CA LEU A 117 7.13 15.22 -10.26
C LEU A 117 7.49 15.40 -8.78
N ILE A 118 7.07 14.44 -7.94
CA ILE A 118 7.41 14.42 -6.52
C ILE A 118 8.92 14.27 -6.34
N ALA A 119 9.55 13.33 -7.05
CA ALA A 119 10.99 13.11 -6.95
C ALA A 119 11.81 14.36 -7.32
N LYS A 120 11.37 15.14 -8.32
CA LYS A 120 12.00 16.43 -8.67
C LYS A 120 11.84 17.46 -7.55
N GLY A 121 10.64 17.59 -6.98
CA GLY A 121 10.37 18.47 -5.84
C GLY A 121 11.17 18.06 -4.62
N ALA A 122 11.15 16.79 -4.27
CA ALA A 122 11.92 16.21 -3.15
C ALA A 122 13.42 16.48 -3.29
N LYS A 123 13.99 16.27 -4.50
CA LYS A 123 15.40 16.57 -4.78
C LYS A 123 15.71 18.07 -4.58
N ALA A 124 14.84 18.96 -5.04
CA ALA A 124 15.04 20.41 -4.88
C ALA A 124 14.95 20.84 -3.41
N LEU A 125 14.01 20.27 -2.65
CA LEU A 125 13.87 20.53 -1.22
C LEU A 125 15.04 19.98 -0.42
N GLN A 126 15.51 18.75 -0.71
CA GLN A 126 16.61 18.13 0.00
C GLN A 126 17.93 18.87 -0.15
N LEU A 127 18.15 19.56 -1.28
CA LEU A 127 19.31 20.45 -1.46
C LEU A 127 19.26 21.65 -0.51
N ARG A 128 18.08 22.13 -0.15
CA ARG A 128 17.87 23.27 0.76
C ARG A 128 17.71 22.82 2.21
N TYR A 129 17.09 21.64 2.43
CA TYR A 129 16.76 21.07 3.73
C TYR A 129 17.19 19.60 3.79
N PRO A 130 18.48 19.31 3.98
CA PRO A 130 19.02 17.95 3.90
C PRO A 130 18.52 17.01 4.99
N GLY A 131 17.91 17.54 6.05
CA GLY A 131 17.32 16.77 7.14
C GLY A 131 15.87 16.27 6.87
N ILE A 132 15.32 16.50 5.66
CA ILE A 132 14.01 15.96 5.28
C ILE A 132 14.17 14.55 4.70
N HIS A 133 13.42 13.58 5.21
CA HIS A 133 13.35 12.22 4.70
C HIS A 133 12.00 11.95 4.05
N TYR A 134 11.98 11.15 2.97
CA TYR A 134 10.77 10.83 2.23
C TYR A 134 10.46 9.34 2.32
N HIS A 135 9.21 9.00 2.69
CA HIS A 135 8.69 7.65 2.79
C HIS A 135 7.57 7.47 1.77
N ILE A 136 7.78 6.60 0.80
CA ILE A 136 6.81 6.38 -0.28
C ILE A 136 6.18 5.01 -0.10
N SER A 137 4.84 4.97 0.01
CA SER A 137 4.04 3.76 0.10
C SER A 137 3.22 3.61 -1.17
N SER A 138 3.27 2.41 -1.77
CA SER A 138 2.50 2.13 -2.97
C SER A 138 1.19 1.40 -2.63
N GLY A 139 0.09 1.89 -3.19
CA GLY A 139 -1.24 1.33 -3.01
C GLY A 139 -2.23 1.87 -4.04
N ASN A 140 -3.44 1.37 -4.04
CA ASN A 140 -4.51 1.91 -4.86
C ASN A 140 -5.14 3.18 -4.23
N ALA A 141 -6.06 3.85 -4.93
CA ALA A 141 -6.70 5.06 -4.41
C ALA A 141 -7.40 4.84 -3.05
N ALA A 142 -8.06 3.70 -2.86
CA ALA A 142 -8.71 3.36 -1.60
C ALA A 142 -7.69 3.29 -0.44
N TYR A 143 -6.54 2.68 -0.67
CA TYR A 143 -5.42 2.65 0.28
C TYR A 143 -4.94 4.06 0.60
N VAL A 144 -4.72 4.89 -0.42
CA VAL A 144 -4.23 6.27 -0.25
C VAL A 144 -5.20 7.08 0.60
N PHE A 145 -6.50 7.05 0.30
CA PHE A 145 -7.52 7.76 1.08
C PHE A 145 -7.64 7.23 2.51
N GLU A 146 -7.63 5.90 2.71
CA GLU A 146 -7.66 5.32 4.05
C GLU A 146 -6.50 5.83 4.91
N TYR A 147 -5.30 5.94 4.34
CA TYR A 147 -4.11 6.37 5.08
C TYR A 147 -4.05 7.88 5.29
N LEU A 148 -4.57 8.68 4.35
CA LEU A 148 -4.78 10.12 4.54
C LEU A 148 -5.77 10.39 5.69
N ASP A 149 -6.93 9.72 5.67
CA ASP A 149 -7.97 9.89 6.69
C ASP A 149 -7.48 9.49 8.10
N LYS A 150 -6.51 8.58 8.19
CA LYS A 150 -5.88 8.16 9.44
C LYS A 150 -4.68 9.02 9.85
N GLY A 151 -4.25 9.99 9.05
CA GLY A 151 -3.03 10.75 9.28
C GLY A 151 -1.74 9.92 9.20
N LEU A 152 -1.77 8.78 8.50
CA LEU A 152 -0.61 7.90 8.32
C LEU A 152 0.25 8.27 7.11
N ILE A 153 -0.25 9.12 6.23
CA ILE A 153 0.49 9.78 5.15
C ILE A 153 0.12 11.25 5.13
N ASP A 154 1.05 12.10 4.69
CA ASP A 154 0.88 13.55 4.62
C ASP A 154 0.33 13.96 3.24
N PHE A 155 0.71 13.23 2.21
CA PHE A 155 0.32 13.49 0.82
C PHE A 155 -0.15 12.21 0.13
N GLY A 156 -1.21 12.36 -0.70
CA GLY A 156 -1.68 11.31 -1.57
C GLY A 156 -1.56 11.71 -3.04
N VAL A 157 -1.10 10.80 -3.90
CA VAL A 157 -1.14 10.95 -5.35
C VAL A 157 -2.15 9.98 -5.91
N VAL A 158 -3.19 10.52 -6.50
CA VAL A 158 -4.30 9.74 -7.06
C VAL A 158 -4.58 10.16 -8.50
N PHE A 159 -5.15 9.26 -9.27
CA PHE A 159 -5.51 9.45 -10.68
C PHE A 159 -6.98 9.11 -10.88
N GLY A 160 -7.55 9.67 -11.94
CA GLY A 160 -8.92 9.45 -12.34
C GLY A 160 -9.91 10.36 -11.61
N ASN A 161 -11.20 10.09 -11.82
CA ASN A 161 -12.27 10.87 -11.21
C ASN A 161 -12.50 10.38 -9.77
N VAL A 162 -11.90 11.06 -8.80
CA VAL A 162 -11.99 10.75 -7.37
C VAL A 162 -12.62 11.90 -6.60
N ASP A 163 -13.33 11.61 -5.52
CA ASP A 163 -13.90 12.64 -4.64
C ASP A 163 -12.80 13.25 -3.76
N LEU A 164 -12.43 14.49 -4.07
CA LEU A 164 -11.42 15.27 -3.36
C LEU A 164 -12.02 16.32 -2.41
N THR A 165 -13.34 16.34 -2.20
CA THR A 165 -14.02 17.41 -1.44
C THR A 165 -13.54 17.56 0.00
N LYS A 166 -12.96 16.50 0.59
CA LYS A 166 -12.42 16.49 1.96
C LYS A 166 -10.95 16.95 2.04
N TYR A 167 -10.26 17.12 0.92
CA TYR A 167 -8.82 17.31 0.87
C TYR A 167 -8.45 18.61 0.18
N ASN A 168 -7.30 19.16 0.55
CA ASN A 168 -6.66 20.20 -0.24
C ASN A 168 -5.96 19.53 -1.42
N ALA A 169 -6.48 19.70 -2.62
CA ALA A 169 -5.98 19.05 -3.82
C ALA A 169 -5.27 20.04 -4.76
N LEU A 170 -4.18 19.60 -5.36
CA LEU A 170 -3.48 20.28 -6.43
C LEU A 170 -3.55 19.43 -7.70
N GLU A 171 -4.26 19.93 -8.70
CA GLU A 171 -4.25 19.29 -10.01
C GLU A 171 -2.93 19.59 -10.74
N THR A 172 -2.40 18.56 -11.41
CA THR A 172 -1.20 18.68 -12.24
C THR A 172 -1.55 18.44 -13.70
N SER A 173 -0.76 19.02 -14.60
CA SER A 173 -0.90 18.77 -16.04
C SER A 173 -0.38 17.39 -16.50
N TYR A 174 0.01 16.54 -15.56
CA TYR A 174 0.47 15.19 -15.86
C TYR A 174 -0.72 14.26 -16.14
N SER A 175 -0.64 13.53 -17.23
CA SER A 175 -1.63 12.51 -17.59
C SER A 175 -0.94 11.19 -17.86
N GLU A 176 -1.59 10.11 -17.44
CA GLU A 176 -1.16 8.74 -17.73
C GLU A 176 -1.61 8.29 -19.12
N THR A 177 -0.89 7.36 -19.68
CA THR A 177 -1.28 6.70 -20.92
C THR A 177 -1.66 5.26 -20.62
N TRP A 178 -2.92 4.93 -20.80
CA TRP A 178 -3.40 3.57 -20.74
C TRP A 178 -2.90 2.74 -21.93
N GLY A 179 -2.54 1.49 -21.65
CA GLY A 179 -2.11 0.57 -22.69
C GLY A 179 -2.04 -0.87 -22.22
N VAL A 180 -1.43 -1.66 -23.06
CA VAL A 180 -1.25 -3.11 -22.87
C VAL A 180 0.22 -3.44 -22.83
N LEU A 181 0.62 -4.04 -21.72
CA LEU A 181 1.94 -4.67 -21.56
C LEU A 181 1.86 -6.11 -22.07
N MET A 182 2.78 -6.48 -22.94
CA MET A 182 2.81 -7.79 -23.57
C MET A 182 4.24 -8.20 -23.93
N ARG A 183 4.43 -9.45 -24.27
CA ARG A 183 5.72 -9.94 -24.81
C ARG A 183 5.96 -9.37 -26.20
N LYS A 184 7.23 -9.09 -26.53
CA LYS A 184 7.66 -8.60 -27.87
C LYS A 184 7.37 -9.59 -28.99
N ASP A 185 7.33 -10.88 -28.69
CA ASP A 185 7.00 -11.95 -29.64
C ASP A 185 5.49 -12.12 -29.89
N SER A 186 4.64 -11.41 -29.13
CA SER A 186 3.19 -11.41 -29.32
C SER A 186 2.81 -10.85 -30.71
N PRO A 187 1.80 -11.44 -31.39
CA PRO A 187 1.26 -10.86 -32.63
C PRO A 187 0.78 -9.39 -32.45
N LEU A 188 0.25 -9.04 -31.30
CA LEU A 188 -0.21 -7.68 -30.99
C LEU A 188 0.93 -6.68 -30.85
N ALA A 189 2.14 -7.12 -30.54
CA ALA A 189 3.31 -6.26 -30.41
C ALA A 189 3.72 -5.57 -31.74
N LYS A 190 3.23 -6.08 -32.86
CA LYS A 190 3.45 -5.49 -34.19
C LYS A 190 2.57 -4.28 -34.50
N LYS A 191 1.53 -4.08 -33.71
CA LYS A 191 0.62 -2.93 -33.82
C LYS A 191 1.21 -1.70 -33.13
N GLU A 192 0.82 -0.52 -33.59
CA GLU A 192 1.19 0.75 -32.95
C GLU A 192 0.31 1.04 -31.73
N SER A 193 -0.96 0.61 -31.78
CA SER A 193 -1.95 0.78 -30.70
C SER A 193 -2.88 -0.45 -30.63
N ILE A 194 -3.57 -0.59 -29.51
CA ILE A 194 -4.48 -1.71 -29.25
C ILE A 194 -5.91 -1.19 -29.15
N SER A 195 -6.80 -1.81 -29.91
CA SER A 195 -8.25 -1.54 -29.89
C SER A 195 -9.01 -2.55 -29.02
N PRO A 196 -10.24 -2.25 -28.59
CA PRO A 196 -11.08 -3.20 -27.86
C PRO A 196 -11.23 -4.57 -28.54
N LYS A 197 -11.33 -4.56 -29.88
CA LYS A 197 -11.47 -5.79 -30.68
C LYS A 197 -10.25 -6.71 -30.59
N ASP A 198 -9.06 -6.15 -30.34
CA ASP A 198 -7.83 -6.93 -30.25
C ASP A 198 -7.75 -7.75 -28.96
N LEU A 199 -8.53 -7.39 -27.95
CA LEU A 199 -8.51 -7.99 -26.62
C LEU A 199 -9.68 -8.93 -26.34
N GLN A 200 -10.67 -9.03 -27.25
CA GLN A 200 -11.94 -9.72 -27.01
C GLN A 200 -11.79 -11.15 -26.47
N ASP A 201 -10.86 -11.91 -27.02
CA ASP A 201 -10.65 -13.32 -26.67
C ASP A 201 -9.26 -13.57 -26.09
N LYS A 202 -8.61 -12.52 -25.59
CA LYS A 202 -7.25 -12.63 -25.04
C LYS A 202 -7.30 -12.89 -23.53
N PRO A 203 -6.33 -13.64 -22.98
CA PRO A 203 -6.17 -13.77 -21.55
C PRO A 203 -5.69 -12.42 -20.97
N LEU A 204 -6.54 -11.78 -20.18
CA LEU A 204 -6.30 -10.45 -19.61
C LEU A 204 -5.84 -10.54 -18.18
N ILE A 205 -4.92 -9.64 -17.81
CA ILE A 205 -4.44 -9.42 -16.45
C ILE A 205 -4.82 -7.98 -16.10
N LEU A 206 -5.76 -7.79 -15.18
CA LEU A 206 -6.36 -6.49 -14.86
C LEU A 206 -6.02 -6.04 -13.45
N SER A 207 -6.02 -4.72 -13.22
CA SER A 207 -5.97 -4.24 -11.84
C SER A 207 -7.27 -4.60 -11.10
N GLN A 208 -7.17 -4.82 -9.79
CA GLN A 208 -8.36 -5.12 -8.97
C GLN A 208 -9.41 -4.01 -9.01
N GLN A 209 -9.00 -2.74 -9.20
CA GLN A 209 -9.93 -1.60 -9.33
C GLN A 209 -10.77 -1.69 -10.60
N GLU A 210 -10.16 -2.07 -11.71
CA GLU A 210 -10.85 -2.19 -13.00
C GLU A 210 -11.87 -3.32 -13.00
N THR A 211 -11.68 -4.37 -12.21
CA THR A 211 -12.68 -5.45 -12.08
C THR A 211 -13.95 -5.06 -11.30
N GLN A 212 -13.94 -3.90 -10.65
CA GLN A 212 -15.08 -3.38 -9.89
C GLN A 212 -15.89 -2.30 -10.62
N GLY A 213 -15.77 -2.21 -11.94
CA GLY A 213 -16.50 -1.26 -12.78
C GLY A 213 -15.70 -0.01 -13.17
N GLY A 214 -14.41 -0.16 -13.37
CA GLY A 214 -13.52 0.89 -13.83
C GLY A 214 -13.77 1.36 -15.27
N SER A 215 -13.05 2.40 -15.68
CA SER A 215 -13.16 3.03 -17.01
C SER A 215 -12.79 2.07 -18.15
N LEU A 216 -11.99 1.06 -17.87
CA LEU A 216 -11.54 0.08 -18.85
C LEU A 216 -12.67 -0.81 -19.38
N THR A 217 -13.64 -1.17 -18.53
CA THR A 217 -14.80 -1.97 -18.96
C THR A 217 -15.68 -1.19 -19.91
N GLN A 218 -15.85 0.12 -19.68
CA GLN A 218 -16.57 1.00 -20.62
C GLN A 218 -15.81 1.10 -21.95
N TRP A 219 -14.48 1.19 -21.90
CA TRP A 219 -13.65 1.26 -23.08
C TRP A 219 -13.71 -0.03 -23.92
N ILE A 220 -13.69 -1.20 -23.26
CA ILE A 220 -13.82 -2.50 -23.97
C ILE A 220 -15.24 -2.68 -24.53
N GLY A 221 -16.24 -2.02 -23.93
CA GLY A 221 -17.63 -2.14 -24.34
C GLY A 221 -18.27 -3.49 -24.03
N ARG A 222 -17.76 -4.18 -22.99
CA ARG A 222 -18.25 -5.46 -22.46
C ARG A 222 -18.27 -5.45 -20.96
N ASP A 223 -19.12 -6.28 -20.37
CA ASP A 223 -19.09 -6.54 -18.94
C ASP A 223 -17.80 -7.27 -18.55
N VAL A 224 -17.28 -6.99 -17.35
CA VAL A 224 -16.09 -7.67 -16.78
C VAL A 224 -16.26 -9.18 -16.78
N THR A 225 -17.48 -9.66 -16.55
CA THR A 225 -17.81 -11.10 -16.51
C THR A 225 -17.68 -11.80 -17.86
N ASP A 226 -17.71 -11.04 -18.96
CA ASP A 226 -17.56 -11.54 -20.34
C ASP A 226 -16.10 -11.55 -20.80
N LEU A 227 -15.19 -11.06 -19.98
CA LEU A 227 -13.76 -10.99 -20.30
C LEU A 227 -13.02 -12.23 -19.79
N ASN A 228 -12.06 -12.71 -20.57
CA ASN A 228 -11.18 -13.80 -20.14
C ASN A 228 -10.09 -13.26 -19.19
N ILE A 229 -10.46 -12.99 -17.94
CA ILE A 229 -9.54 -12.51 -16.90
C ILE A 229 -8.83 -13.71 -16.27
N VAL A 230 -7.53 -13.85 -16.53
CA VAL A 230 -6.71 -14.95 -16.01
C VAL A 230 -5.99 -14.61 -14.72
N ALA A 231 -5.80 -13.32 -14.42
CA ALA A 231 -5.23 -12.85 -13.16
C ALA A 231 -5.65 -11.41 -12.86
N THR A 232 -5.60 -11.04 -11.58
CA THR A 232 -5.75 -9.66 -11.13
C THR A 232 -4.51 -9.23 -10.34
N TYR A 233 -4.22 -7.92 -10.34
CA TYR A 233 -3.08 -7.35 -9.64
C TYR A 233 -3.47 -6.07 -8.89
N ASN A 234 -2.68 -5.70 -7.90
CA ASN A 234 -2.71 -4.38 -7.25
C ASN A 234 -1.55 -3.47 -7.69
N LEU A 235 -0.40 -4.05 -8.02
CA LEU A 235 0.78 -3.37 -8.53
C LEU A 235 1.25 -4.02 -9.83
N LEU A 236 1.51 -3.19 -10.86
CA LEU A 236 1.80 -3.65 -12.23
C LEU A 236 3.12 -4.42 -12.33
N PHE A 237 4.07 -4.18 -11.43
CA PHE A 237 5.34 -4.91 -11.43
C PHE A 237 5.12 -6.43 -11.36
N ASN A 238 4.29 -6.91 -10.41
CA ASN A 238 4.00 -8.34 -10.31
C ASN A 238 3.28 -8.88 -11.55
N ALA A 239 2.35 -8.09 -12.11
CA ALA A 239 1.67 -8.45 -13.35
C ALA A 239 2.64 -8.57 -14.54
N SER A 240 3.68 -7.75 -14.58
CA SER A 240 4.69 -7.80 -15.65
C SER A 240 5.44 -9.13 -15.69
N LEU A 241 5.68 -9.75 -14.54
CA LEU A 241 6.30 -11.07 -14.45
C LEU A 241 5.39 -12.17 -15.01
N LEU A 242 4.06 -12.07 -14.74
CA LEU A 242 3.07 -12.99 -15.34
C LEU A 242 3.02 -12.84 -16.88
N VAL A 243 3.15 -11.60 -17.38
CA VAL A 243 3.21 -11.33 -18.82
C VAL A 243 4.48 -11.91 -19.43
N ASP A 244 5.63 -11.74 -18.76
CA ASP A 244 6.93 -12.25 -19.26
C ASP A 244 6.93 -13.78 -19.37
N GLU A 245 6.29 -14.47 -18.42
CA GLU A 245 6.07 -15.91 -18.46
C GLU A 245 4.95 -16.34 -19.45
N GLY A 246 4.30 -15.39 -20.13
CA GLY A 246 3.34 -15.68 -21.20
C GLY A 246 1.91 -15.99 -20.70
N LEU A 247 1.55 -15.65 -19.44
CA LEU A 247 0.21 -15.91 -18.91
C LEU A 247 -0.88 -15.11 -19.63
N GLY A 248 -0.57 -13.87 -20.08
CA GLY A 248 -1.57 -13.01 -20.73
C GLY A 248 -1.06 -11.60 -21.02
N TYR A 249 -2.02 -10.71 -21.17
CA TYR A 249 -1.85 -9.31 -21.51
C TYR A 249 -2.22 -8.45 -20.32
N ALA A 250 -1.29 -7.68 -19.76
CA ALA A 250 -1.61 -6.80 -18.63
C ALA A 250 -2.00 -5.41 -19.14
N MET A 251 -3.15 -4.93 -18.66
CA MET A 251 -3.60 -3.57 -18.94
C MET A 251 -3.17 -2.66 -17.78
N GLY A 252 -2.53 -1.54 -18.13
CA GLY A 252 -2.00 -0.61 -17.14
C GLY A 252 -1.44 0.65 -17.78
N TYR A 253 -0.74 1.43 -16.97
CA TYR A 253 -0.12 2.68 -17.42
C TYR A 253 1.27 2.45 -18.03
N ASP A 254 1.62 3.33 -18.98
CA ASP A 254 2.95 3.36 -19.60
C ASP A 254 4.05 3.76 -18.59
N LYS A 255 5.29 3.44 -18.93
CA LYS A 255 6.52 3.85 -18.21
C LYS A 255 6.70 3.30 -16.79
N ILE A 256 5.80 2.45 -16.29
CA ILE A 256 5.96 1.79 -14.99
C ILE A 256 6.98 0.65 -15.14
N ILE A 257 6.87 -0.12 -16.21
CA ILE A 257 7.75 -1.26 -16.49
C ILE A 257 8.80 -0.88 -17.53
N ASN A 258 10.04 -1.25 -17.26
CA ASN A 258 11.09 -1.06 -18.27
C ASN A 258 10.89 -2.03 -19.43
N THR A 259 10.52 -1.49 -20.59
CA THR A 259 10.32 -2.24 -21.84
C THR A 259 11.47 -2.05 -22.84
N SER A 260 12.56 -1.37 -22.43
CA SER A 260 13.72 -1.08 -23.27
C SER A 260 14.84 -2.13 -23.15
N GLY A 261 15.83 -2.05 -23.99
CA GLY A 261 17.01 -2.91 -23.95
C GLY A 261 16.67 -4.40 -24.09
N ASN A 262 17.19 -5.21 -23.18
CA ASN A 262 17.02 -6.67 -23.18
C ASN A 262 15.67 -7.16 -22.61
N SER A 263 14.74 -6.26 -22.29
CA SER A 263 13.40 -6.66 -21.85
C SER A 263 12.68 -7.46 -22.94
N ASN A 264 12.03 -8.56 -22.57
CA ASN A 264 11.15 -9.31 -23.47
C ASN A 264 9.79 -8.64 -23.67
N LEU A 265 9.51 -7.58 -22.89
CA LEU A 265 8.23 -6.90 -22.84
C LEU A 265 8.21 -5.66 -23.73
N CYS A 266 7.04 -5.34 -24.25
CA CYS A 266 6.73 -4.07 -24.89
C CYS A 266 5.37 -3.57 -24.43
N PHE A 267 5.17 -2.26 -24.57
CA PHE A 267 3.92 -1.58 -24.28
C PHE A 267 3.30 -1.02 -25.56
N ARG A 268 1.96 -1.07 -25.66
CA ARG A 268 1.20 -0.44 -26.73
C ARG A 268 0.03 0.34 -26.15
N PRO A 269 -0.13 1.63 -26.53
CA PRO A 269 -1.22 2.45 -26.04
C PRO A 269 -2.57 1.96 -26.54
N LEU A 270 -3.63 2.32 -25.81
CA LEU A 270 -5.01 2.06 -26.23
C LEU A 270 -5.45 3.04 -27.32
N GLU A 271 -6.27 2.56 -28.26
CA GLU A 271 -6.95 3.38 -29.26
C GLU A 271 -8.41 2.88 -29.45
N PRO A 272 -9.43 3.72 -29.22
CA PRO A 272 -9.33 5.12 -28.82
C PRO A 272 -8.67 5.28 -27.44
N LYS A 273 -8.06 6.44 -27.20
CA LYS A 273 -7.42 6.73 -25.91
C LYS A 273 -8.46 6.64 -24.79
N LEU A 274 -8.08 6.03 -23.70
CA LEU A 274 -8.83 6.07 -22.46
C LEU A 274 -8.34 7.27 -21.65
N GLU A 275 -9.21 8.27 -21.46
CA GLU A 275 -8.93 9.46 -20.66
C GLU A 275 -9.10 9.13 -19.17
N ASN A 276 -8.20 9.67 -18.34
CA ASN A 276 -8.23 9.57 -16.88
C ASN A 276 -8.72 10.87 -16.27
#